data_876b06a8eb6b3b1e683d1c4b494ad905
#
_entry.id   876b06a8eb6b3b1e683d1c4b494ad905
#
_cell.length_a   1.000
_cell.length_b   1.000
_cell.length_c   1.000
_cell.angle_alpha   90.00
_cell.angle_beta   90.00
_cell.angle_gamma   90.00
#
_symmetry.space_group_name_H-M   'P 1'
#
loop_
_entity.id
_entity.type
_entity.pdbx_description
1 polymer ?
#
loop_
_entity_poly.entity_id
_entity_poly.type
_entity_poly.pdbx_seq_one_letter_code
_entity_poly.pdbx_strand_id
1 'polypeptide(L)'
;KPPNGVSRGSYEHIMFLTLSVSLDYQRSASDLWDSARKTWESGDTIWVFSPKKVEERDEQDLIDALAKHKLSRKRNKDAKIWRKVSLSFLKLFDGDPRKLFEKYDYDAVKIFNAMRTQYGKEFPYLPGSTGTQKICSLWIRMLKDEASVKFKNLNNVPIPIDIHTARSTVTTGCVSGRFDGSFSDLADLAKKAWVEACIGMDYYPLQLDEPLWNLSRFGCSKHVNGSPCPVRQDCRLSEFCTANHPDSIISIKQNENTHIDTKFPESE
;
A
#
# COMPACT_ATOMS: atom_id res chain seq x y z
N LYS A 1 8.46 11.71 -0.33
CA LYS A 1 9.68 12.51 -0.63
C LYS A 1 10.91 11.79 -0.07
N PRO A 2 12.11 11.92 -0.72
CA PRO A 2 13.34 11.34 -0.20
C PRO A 2 13.72 11.95 1.16
N PRO A 3 14.46 11.22 2.00
CA PRO A 3 15.07 11.78 3.20
C PRO A 3 16.06 12.91 2.87
N ASN A 4 16.40 13.73 3.87
CA ASN A 4 17.37 14.81 3.70
C ASN A 4 18.71 14.29 3.15
N GLY A 5 19.27 15.00 2.18
CA GLY A 5 20.54 14.65 1.52
C GLY A 5 20.47 13.50 0.50
N VAL A 6 19.28 12.93 0.26
CA VAL A 6 19.09 11.82 -0.69
C VAL A 6 18.48 12.33 -2.00
N SER A 7 19.11 12.03 -3.12
CA SER A 7 18.62 12.37 -4.44
C SER A 7 17.41 11.52 -4.82
N ARG A 8 16.40 12.14 -5.46
CA ARG A 8 15.21 11.44 -5.93
C ARG A 8 15.60 10.37 -6.97
N GLY A 9 15.15 9.14 -6.73
CA GLY A 9 15.43 8.00 -7.62
C GLY A 9 16.82 7.39 -7.48
N SER A 10 17.64 7.88 -6.53
CA SER A 10 18.91 7.23 -6.23
C SER A 10 18.71 5.84 -5.61
N TYR A 11 19.77 5.05 -5.54
CA TYR A 11 19.77 3.76 -4.84
C TYR A 11 19.23 3.89 -3.41
N GLU A 12 19.73 4.88 -2.68
CA GLU A 12 19.35 5.16 -1.29
C GLU A 12 17.86 5.47 -1.16
N HIS A 13 17.32 6.27 -2.09
CA HIS A 13 15.88 6.58 -2.09
C HIS A 13 15.04 5.32 -2.35
N ILE A 14 15.43 4.52 -3.33
CA ILE A 14 14.72 3.27 -3.67
C ILE A 14 14.79 2.28 -2.50
N MET A 15 15.96 2.12 -1.86
CA MET A 15 16.09 1.26 -0.68
C MET A 15 15.28 1.77 0.51
N PHE A 16 15.30 3.07 0.77
CA PHE A 16 14.48 3.70 1.80
C PHE A 16 13.00 3.37 1.62
N LEU A 17 12.46 3.55 0.42
CA LEU A 17 11.07 3.22 0.10
C LEU A 17 10.80 1.72 0.25
N THR A 18 11.67 0.89 -0.32
CA THR A 18 11.51 -0.58 -0.36
C THR A 18 11.47 -1.21 1.03
N LEU A 19 12.38 -0.82 1.90
CA LEU A 19 12.44 -1.36 3.25
C LEU A 19 11.31 -0.79 4.13
N SER A 20 11.05 0.51 4.04
CA SER A 20 10.01 1.14 4.85
C SER A 20 8.61 0.60 4.54
N VAL A 21 8.26 0.44 3.25
CA VAL A 21 6.93 -0.06 2.86
C VAL A 21 6.67 -1.49 3.33
N SER A 22 7.72 -2.30 3.54
CA SER A 22 7.58 -3.67 4.05
C SER A 22 6.97 -3.73 5.46
N LEU A 23 7.02 -2.61 6.20
CA LEU A 23 6.41 -2.45 7.52
C LEU A 23 5.07 -1.68 7.49
N ASP A 24 4.51 -1.40 6.30
CA ASP A 24 3.21 -0.72 6.17
C ASP A 24 2.04 -1.66 6.44
N TYR A 25 1.92 -2.09 7.69
CA TYR A 25 0.81 -2.91 8.14
C TYR A 25 0.36 -2.54 9.56
N GLN A 26 -0.96 -2.49 9.79
CA GLN A 26 -1.60 -2.22 11.08
C GLN A 26 -1.07 -0.97 11.80
N ARG A 27 -0.76 0.09 11.05
CA ARG A 27 -0.26 1.37 11.58
C ARG A 27 -0.67 2.55 10.71
N SER A 28 -0.52 3.76 11.24
CA SER A 28 -0.66 4.98 10.46
C SER A 28 0.49 5.11 9.46
N ALA A 29 0.18 5.37 8.19
CA ALA A 29 1.19 5.60 7.16
C ALA A 29 2.06 6.82 7.50
N SER A 30 1.46 7.93 8.01
CA SER A 30 2.22 9.11 8.42
C SER A 30 3.28 8.77 9.48
N ASP A 31 2.90 8.00 10.52
CA ASP A 31 3.83 7.60 11.58
C ASP A 31 4.95 6.70 11.05
N LEU A 32 4.64 5.82 10.08
CA LEU A 32 5.65 5.00 9.43
C LEU A 32 6.71 5.85 8.75
N TRP A 33 6.27 6.77 7.88
CA TRP A 33 7.18 7.58 7.08
C TRP A 33 7.98 8.58 7.91
N ASP A 34 7.40 9.14 8.96
CA ASP A 34 8.10 10.01 9.91
C ASP A 34 9.14 9.25 10.72
N SER A 35 8.81 8.04 11.18
CA SER A 35 9.75 7.17 11.87
C SER A 35 10.89 6.72 10.95
N ALA A 36 10.59 6.37 9.70
CA ALA A 36 11.59 5.99 8.72
C ALA A 36 12.58 7.13 8.43
N ARG A 37 12.07 8.37 8.26
CA ARG A 37 12.95 9.55 8.09
C ARG A 37 13.85 9.78 9.29
N LYS A 38 13.30 9.75 10.51
CA LYS A 38 14.10 9.90 11.74
C LYS A 38 15.18 8.82 11.87
N THR A 39 14.86 7.58 11.49
CA THR A 39 15.80 6.46 11.50
C THR A 39 16.90 6.66 10.44
N TRP A 40 16.56 7.20 9.27
CA TRP A 40 17.52 7.52 8.22
C TRP A 40 18.45 8.67 8.62
N GLU A 41 17.90 9.74 9.17
CA GLU A 41 18.63 10.96 9.52
C GLU A 41 19.51 10.82 10.77
N SER A 42 19.37 9.74 11.50
CA SER A 42 20.20 9.45 12.69
C SER A 42 21.42 8.62 12.30
N GLY A 43 22.60 9.16 12.50
CA GLY A 43 23.88 8.56 12.09
C GLY A 43 24.16 7.17 12.67
N ASP A 44 23.57 6.85 13.83
CA ASP A 44 23.71 5.56 14.51
C ASP A 44 22.65 4.52 14.10
N THR A 45 21.62 4.91 13.36
CA THR A 45 20.58 3.98 12.86
C THR A 45 20.47 3.91 11.34
N ILE A 46 21.07 4.84 10.58
CA ILE A 46 21.01 4.86 9.11
C ILE A 46 21.46 3.55 8.45
N TRP A 47 22.34 2.82 9.12
CA TRP A 47 22.89 1.56 8.60
C TRP A 47 21.82 0.49 8.33
N VAL A 48 20.65 0.56 8.99
CA VAL A 48 19.56 -0.42 8.78
C VAL A 48 19.05 -0.41 7.32
N PHE A 49 19.24 0.68 6.59
CA PHE A 49 18.89 0.79 5.17
C PHE A 49 19.93 0.22 4.21
N SER A 50 21.07 -0.27 4.71
CA SER A 50 22.09 -0.95 3.91
C SER A 50 22.00 -2.46 4.09
N PRO A 51 21.57 -3.24 3.08
CA PRO A 51 21.49 -4.70 3.17
C PRO A 51 22.78 -5.35 3.66
N LYS A 52 23.94 -4.86 3.19
CA LYS A 52 25.26 -5.36 3.60
C LYS A 52 25.50 -5.12 5.10
N LYS A 53 25.22 -3.92 5.60
CA LYS A 53 25.39 -3.62 7.03
C LYS A 53 24.40 -4.38 7.90
N VAL A 54 23.19 -4.69 7.39
CA VAL A 54 22.22 -5.55 8.08
C VAL A 54 22.70 -7.00 8.17
N GLU A 55 23.43 -7.50 7.16
CA GLU A 55 24.06 -8.82 7.19
C GLU A 55 25.19 -8.91 8.23
N GLU A 56 26.02 -7.87 8.31
CA GLU A 56 27.20 -7.81 9.19
C GLU A 56 26.87 -7.67 10.68
N ARG A 57 25.62 -7.29 11.04
CA ARG A 57 25.22 -7.05 12.43
C ARG A 57 24.27 -8.13 12.95
N ASP A 58 24.26 -8.30 14.26
CA ASP A 58 23.36 -9.26 14.89
C ASP A 58 21.88 -8.82 14.87
N GLU A 59 21.00 -9.74 15.27
CA GLU A 59 19.56 -9.50 15.24
C GLU A 59 19.15 -8.50 16.33
N GLN A 60 19.83 -8.49 17.49
CA GLN A 60 19.50 -7.59 18.58
C GLN A 60 19.82 -6.13 18.23
N ASP A 61 20.98 -5.88 17.61
CA ASP A 61 21.34 -4.55 17.11
C ASP A 61 20.26 -4.00 16.16
N LEU A 62 19.77 -4.84 15.25
CA LEU A 62 18.73 -4.45 14.30
C LEU A 62 17.40 -4.14 15.01
N ILE A 63 17.01 -4.97 15.99
CA ILE A 63 15.81 -4.74 16.80
C ILE A 63 15.87 -3.38 17.49
N ASP A 64 16.99 -3.08 18.11
CA ASP A 64 17.16 -1.85 18.89
C ASP A 64 17.24 -0.60 17.99
N ALA A 65 17.96 -0.69 16.86
CA ALA A 65 18.03 0.39 15.88
C ALA A 65 16.66 0.73 15.27
N LEU A 66 15.86 -0.29 14.89
CA LEU A 66 14.52 -0.08 14.35
C LEU A 66 13.53 0.45 15.41
N ALA A 67 13.73 0.09 16.67
CA ALA A 67 12.88 0.54 17.77
C ALA A 67 13.17 1.99 18.19
N LYS A 68 14.41 2.46 18.06
CA LYS A 68 14.90 3.76 18.57
C LYS A 68 14.01 4.94 18.15
N HIS A 69 13.62 5.00 16.89
CA HIS A 69 12.76 6.04 16.35
C HIS A 69 11.32 5.54 16.05
N LYS A 70 10.91 4.44 16.70
CA LYS A 70 9.57 3.83 16.54
C LYS A 70 9.28 3.35 15.10
N LEU A 71 10.33 3.06 14.31
CA LEU A 71 10.14 2.48 12.98
C LEU A 71 9.59 1.07 13.10
N SER A 72 10.05 0.28 14.07
CA SER A 72 9.42 -0.97 14.47
C SER A 72 8.37 -0.75 15.55
N ARG A 73 7.21 -1.39 15.40
CA ARG A 73 6.14 -1.47 16.40
C ARG A 73 6.06 -2.86 17.06
N LYS A 74 6.29 -3.89 16.28
CA LYS A 74 6.34 -5.30 16.72
C LYS A 74 7.79 -5.76 16.66
N ARG A 75 8.60 -5.29 17.62
CA ARG A 75 10.06 -5.34 17.63
C ARG A 75 10.65 -6.55 16.89
N ASN A 76 10.45 -7.76 17.40
CA ASN A 76 11.03 -8.97 16.83
C ASN A 76 10.45 -9.32 15.44
N LYS A 77 9.13 -9.14 15.24
CA LYS A 77 8.50 -9.43 13.95
C LYS A 77 8.98 -8.49 12.86
N ASP A 78 9.01 -7.19 13.16
CA ASP A 78 9.40 -6.16 12.19
C ASP A 78 10.89 -6.29 11.83
N ALA A 79 11.75 -6.58 12.81
CA ALA A 79 13.16 -6.85 12.55
C ALA A 79 13.38 -8.08 11.67
N LYS A 80 12.62 -9.16 11.88
CA LYS A 80 12.65 -10.34 11.00
C LYS A 80 12.20 -10.01 9.57
N ILE A 81 11.14 -9.21 9.41
CA ILE A 81 10.68 -8.75 8.09
C ILE A 81 11.80 -7.95 7.42
N TRP A 82 12.32 -6.94 8.11
CA TRP A 82 13.35 -6.05 7.60
C TRP A 82 14.62 -6.81 7.18
N ARG A 83 15.12 -7.67 8.07
CA ARG A 83 16.28 -8.51 7.80
C ARG A 83 16.05 -9.42 6.60
N LYS A 84 14.88 -10.08 6.54
CA LYS A 84 14.54 -10.99 5.44
C LYS A 84 14.51 -10.27 4.10
N VAL A 85 13.88 -9.11 4.02
CA VAL A 85 13.83 -8.29 2.79
C VAL A 85 15.23 -7.83 2.40
N SER A 86 16.01 -7.29 3.35
CA SER A 86 17.39 -6.84 3.13
C SER A 86 18.27 -7.97 2.58
N LEU A 87 18.32 -9.12 3.26
CA LEU A 87 19.17 -10.24 2.86
C LEU A 87 18.72 -10.90 1.57
N SER A 88 17.40 -10.89 1.28
CA SER A 88 16.92 -11.40 -0.01
C SER A 88 17.33 -10.51 -1.17
N PHE A 89 17.28 -9.18 -1.02
CA PHE A 89 17.86 -8.29 -2.04
C PHE A 89 19.37 -8.46 -2.16
N LEU A 90 20.08 -8.59 -1.04
CA LEU A 90 21.52 -8.81 -1.07
C LEU A 90 21.89 -10.07 -1.86
N LYS A 91 21.25 -11.19 -1.55
CA LYS A 91 21.49 -12.48 -2.17
C LYS A 91 21.12 -12.55 -3.66
N LEU A 92 19.98 -11.98 -4.04
CA LEU A 92 19.40 -12.17 -5.38
C LEU A 92 19.73 -11.05 -6.36
N PHE A 93 20.03 -9.86 -5.83
CA PHE A 93 20.16 -8.63 -6.61
C PHE A 93 21.32 -7.75 -6.11
N ASP A 94 22.33 -8.33 -5.46
CA ASP A 94 23.49 -7.63 -4.89
C ASP A 94 23.13 -6.42 -4.02
N GLY A 95 22.02 -6.51 -3.31
CA GLY A 95 21.50 -5.47 -2.44
C GLY A 95 20.81 -4.31 -3.16
N ASP A 96 20.63 -4.37 -4.48
CA ASP A 96 20.05 -3.27 -5.27
C ASP A 96 18.72 -3.67 -5.93
N PRO A 97 17.59 -3.10 -5.50
CA PRO A 97 16.28 -3.38 -6.11
C PRO A 97 16.20 -3.03 -7.60
N ARG A 98 17.06 -2.13 -8.12
CA ARG A 98 17.08 -1.77 -9.54
C ARG A 98 17.44 -2.95 -10.43
N LYS A 99 18.28 -3.88 -9.96
CA LYS A 99 18.60 -5.12 -10.68
C LYS A 99 17.38 -6.03 -10.89
N LEU A 100 16.42 -6.01 -9.95
CA LEU A 100 15.12 -6.67 -10.16
C LEU A 100 14.36 -5.97 -11.29
N PHE A 101 14.35 -4.64 -11.33
CA PHE A 101 13.64 -3.89 -12.38
C PHE A 101 14.28 -4.14 -13.75
N GLU A 102 15.60 -4.08 -13.84
CA GLU A 102 16.37 -4.39 -15.05
C GLU A 102 16.11 -5.80 -15.56
N LYS A 103 16.11 -6.78 -14.66
CA LYS A 103 15.84 -8.20 -15.00
C LYS A 103 14.51 -8.40 -15.71
N TYR A 104 13.50 -7.60 -15.39
CA TYR A 104 12.18 -7.65 -16.00
C TYR A 104 11.91 -6.49 -16.97
N ASP A 105 12.97 -5.82 -17.45
CA ASP A 105 12.88 -4.71 -18.40
C ASP A 105 11.89 -3.62 -17.95
N TYR A 106 11.87 -3.36 -16.63
CA TYR A 106 10.96 -2.39 -15.99
C TYR A 106 9.48 -2.65 -16.21
N ASP A 107 9.09 -3.88 -16.56
CA ASP A 107 7.69 -4.28 -16.72
C ASP A 107 7.05 -4.49 -15.34
N ALA A 108 6.16 -3.57 -14.95
CA ALA A 108 5.54 -3.57 -13.62
C ALA A 108 4.72 -4.84 -13.36
N VAL A 109 4.05 -5.38 -14.38
CA VAL A 109 3.24 -6.61 -14.25
C VAL A 109 4.14 -7.83 -14.03
N LYS A 110 5.25 -7.93 -14.78
CA LYS A 110 6.20 -9.03 -14.60
C LYS A 110 6.85 -8.97 -13.22
N ILE A 111 7.23 -7.77 -12.74
CA ILE A 111 7.77 -7.57 -11.39
C ILE A 111 6.74 -7.95 -10.34
N PHE A 112 5.51 -7.44 -10.45
CA PHE A 112 4.41 -7.74 -9.53
C PHE A 112 4.15 -9.25 -9.43
N ASN A 113 4.07 -9.95 -10.56
CA ASN A 113 3.85 -11.39 -10.60
C ASN A 113 5.05 -12.17 -10.05
N ALA A 114 6.29 -11.80 -10.43
CA ALA A 114 7.49 -12.46 -9.95
C ALA A 114 7.65 -12.34 -8.43
N MET A 115 7.36 -11.17 -7.84
CA MET A 115 7.40 -10.98 -6.40
C MET A 115 6.41 -11.87 -5.65
N ARG A 116 5.25 -12.17 -6.26
CA ARG A 116 4.21 -13.01 -5.67
C ARG A 116 4.44 -14.50 -5.83
N THR A 117 5.04 -14.92 -6.93
CA THR A 117 5.20 -16.33 -7.30
C THR A 117 6.64 -16.79 -7.17
N GLN A 118 7.52 -16.31 -8.04
CA GLN A 118 8.92 -16.75 -8.11
C GLN A 118 9.69 -16.40 -6.84
N TYR A 119 9.48 -15.21 -6.28
CA TYR A 119 10.20 -14.71 -5.11
C TYR A 119 9.35 -14.69 -3.82
N GLY A 120 8.19 -15.32 -3.81
CA GLY A 120 7.29 -15.28 -2.66
C GLY A 120 7.88 -15.86 -1.37
N LYS A 121 8.84 -16.80 -1.48
CA LYS A 121 9.57 -17.36 -0.32
C LYS A 121 10.69 -16.44 0.18
N GLU A 122 11.34 -15.75 -0.74
CA GLU A 122 12.42 -14.81 -0.45
C GLU A 122 11.89 -13.48 0.09
N PHE A 123 10.76 -13.02 -0.43
CA PHE A 123 10.11 -11.77 -0.02
C PHE A 123 8.69 -12.02 0.53
N PRO A 124 8.52 -12.79 1.62
CA PRO A 124 7.19 -13.19 2.10
C PRO A 124 6.31 -12.01 2.56
N TYR A 125 6.90 -10.85 2.81
CA TYR A 125 6.21 -9.68 3.34
C TYR A 125 6.09 -8.51 2.36
N LEU A 126 6.91 -8.45 1.32
CA LEU A 126 6.87 -7.37 0.34
C LEU A 126 5.67 -7.49 -0.61
N PRO A 127 5.22 -8.69 -1.04
CA PRO A 127 3.96 -8.81 -1.74
C PRO A 127 2.73 -8.48 -0.88
N GLY A 128 2.88 -8.59 0.44
CA GLY A 128 1.77 -8.61 1.38
C GLY A 128 1.36 -10.06 1.69
N SER A 129 1.33 -10.41 2.96
CA SER A 129 1.34 -11.79 3.43
C SER A 129 0.05 -12.57 3.22
N THR A 130 -1.08 -11.93 2.91
CA THR A 130 -2.37 -12.61 2.72
C THR A 130 -3.36 -11.74 1.96
N GLY A 131 -4.20 -12.37 1.16
CA GLY A 131 -5.42 -11.82 0.60
C GLY A 131 -5.21 -10.64 -0.32
N THR A 132 -5.09 -9.45 0.21
CA THR A 132 -5.11 -8.23 -0.60
C THR A 132 -3.84 -7.99 -1.41
N GLN A 133 -2.69 -8.49 -0.96
CA GLN A 133 -1.36 -8.30 -1.60
C GLN A 133 -1.05 -6.82 -1.91
N LYS A 134 -1.60 -5.92 -1.09
CA LYS A 134 -1.57 -4.49 -1.31
C LYS A 134 -0.15 -3.90 -1.33
N ILE A 135 0.79 -4.50 -0.57
CA ILE A 135 2.13 -3.93 -0.38
C ILE A 135 2.92 -3.90 -1.68
N CYS A 136 2.83 -4.93 -2.52
CA CYS A 136 3.53 -4.94 -3.80
C CYS A 136 3.02 -3.86 -4.76
N SER A 137 1.70 -3.72 -4.89
CA SER A 137 1.09 -2.64 -5.69
C SER A 137 1.47 -1.26 -5.16
N LEU A 138 1.38 -1.07 -3.84
CA LEU A 138 1.78 0.18 -3.17
C LEU A 138 3.27 0.49 -3.40
N TRP A 139 4.13 -0.51 -3.28
CA TRP A 139 5.57 -0.37 -3.53
C TRP A 139 5.87 0.09 -4.97
N ILE A 140 5.25 -0.54 -5.98
CA ILE A 140 5.40 -0.15 -7.39
C ILE A 140 4.92 1.28 -7.60
N ARG A 141 3.75 1.65 -7.04
CA ARG A 141 3.23 3.02 -7.11
C ARG A 141 4.22 4.02 -6.51
N MET A 142 4.72 3.77 -5.31
CA MET A 142 5.66 4.66 -4.64
C MET A 142 6.99 4.79 -5.39
N LEU A 143 7.50 3.71 -5.94
CA LEU A 143 8.71 3.76 -6.78
C LEU A 143 8.49 4.63 -8.03
N LYS A 144 7.32 4.54 -8.66
CA LYS A 144 6.96 5.39 -9.81
C LYS A 144 6.77 6.85 -9.38
N ASP A 145 5.98 7.12 -8.34
CA ASP A 145 5.57 8.48 -7.97
C ASP A 145 6.64 9.22 -7.18
N GLU A 146 7.28 8.57 -6.21
CA GLU A 146 8.25 9.20 -5.32
C GLU A 146 9.68 9.10 -5.85
N ALA A 147 10.07 7.97 -6.43
CA ALA A 147 11.42 7.76 -6.96
C ALA A 147 11.55 7.97 -8.48
N SER A 148 10.45 8.28 -9.18
CA SER A 148 10.43 8.51 -10.63
C SER A 148 10.91 7.32 -11.46
N VAL A 149 10.78 6.10 -10.96
CA VAL A 149 11.11 4.89 -11.71
C VAL A 149 10.16 4.77 -12.91
N LYS A 150 10.72 4.55 -14.10
CA LYS A 150 9.96 4.48 -15.36
C LYS A 150 9.53 3.05 -15.64
N PHE A 151 8.43 2.62 -15.02
CA PHE A 151 7.85 1.32 -15.30
C PHE A 151 6.99 1.30 -16.57
N LYS A 152 6.98 0.15 -17.25
CA LYS A 152 6.07 -0.20 -18.34
C LYS A 152 4.85 -0.95 -17.78
N ASN A 153 3.75 -0.96 -18.51
CA ASN A 153 2.54 -1.77 -18.23
C ASN A 153 1.89 -1.51 -16.85
N LEU A 154 2.01 -0.29 -16.31
CA LEU A 154 1.42 0.09 -15.01
C LEU A 154 -0.11 -0.05 -14.99
N ASN A 155 -0.78 0.09 -16.12
CA ASN A 155 -2.23 -0.03 -16.27
C ASN A 155 -2.77 -1.43 -15.89
N ASN A 156 -1.92 -2.44 -15.90
CA ASN A 156 -2.28 -3.81 -15.56
C ASN A 156 -1.84 -4.22 -14.12
N VAL A 157 -1.28 -3.29 -13.35
CA VAL A 157 -1.00 -3.53 -11.92
C VAL A 157 -2.25 -3.17 -11.13
N PRO A 158 -2.78 -4.08 -10.29
CA PRO A 158 -4.00 -3.82 -9.54
C PRO A 158 -3.78 -2.72 -8.50
N ILE A 159 -4.82 -1.94 -8.25
CA ILE A 159 -4.82 -0.96 -7.16
C ILE A 159 -4.61 -1.65 -5.80
N PRO A 160 -3.82 -1.08 -4.87
CA PRO A 160 -3.71 -1.61 -3.52
C PRO A 160 -5.01 -1.36 -2.76
N ILE A 161 -5.66 -2.44 -2.29
CA ILE A 161 -6.89 -2.35 -1.52
C ILE A 161 -6.62 -2.52 -0.03
N ASP A 162 -6.83 -1.46 0.73
CA ASP A 162 -6.92 -1.47 2.19
C ASP A 162 -8.33 -1.09 2.64
N ILE A 163 -8.54 -0.93 3.94
CA ILE A 163 -9.85 -0.58 4.51
C ILE A 163 -10.37 0.78 3.99
N HIS A 164 -9.46 1.73 3.72
CA HIS A 164 -9.83 3.04 3.20
C HIS A 164 -10.22 2.97 1.73
N THR A 165 -9.37 2.34 0.91
CA THR A 165 -9.65 2.17 -0.53
C THR A 165 -10.90 1.31 -0.76
N ALA A 166 -11.09 0.23 0.02
CA ALA A 166 -12.31 -0.58 -0.05
C ALA A 166 -13.56 0.25 0.28
N ARG A 167 -13.49 1.07 1.34
CA ARG A 167 -14.62 1.91 1.75
C ARG A 167 -14.98 2.94 0.67
N SER A 168 -14.01 3.66 0.15
CA SER A 168 -14.29 4.62 -0.94
C SER A 168 -14.80 3.92 -2.19
N THR A 169 -14.31 2.74 -2.53
CA THR A 169 -14.83 1.94 -3.67
C THR A 169 -16.32 1.62 -3.52
N VAL A 170 -16.75 1.23 -2.32
CA VAL A 170 -18.17 0.93 -2.04
C VAL A 170 -18.98 2.21 -1.98
N THR A 171 -18.51 3.22 -1.27
CA THR A 171 -19.29 4.47 -1.09
C THR A 171 -19.44 5.28 -2.38
N THR A 172 -18.52 5.17 -3.32
CA THR A 172 -18.62 5.80 -4.65
C THR A 172 -19.46 4.99 -5.65
N GLY A 173 -19.98 3.82 -5.22
CA GLY A 173 -20.80 2.97 -6.07
C GLY A 173 -20.04 2.15 -7.13
N CYS A 174 -18.69 2.22 -7.14
CA CYS A 174 -17.88 1.39 -8.06
C CYS A 174 -18.07 -0.11 -7.79
N VAL A 175 -18.29 -0.47 -6.53
CA VAL A 175 -18.84 -1.76 -6.10
C VAL A 175 -20.12 -1.48 -5.34
N SER A 176 -21.26 -1.98 -5.81
CA SER A 176 -22.57 -1.73 -5.24
C SER A 176 -23.43 -3.01 -5.19
N GLY A 177 -24.57 -2.94 -4.49
CA GLY A 177 -25.47 -4.06 -4.26
C GLY A 177 -25.11 -4.87 -3.01
N ARG A 178 -25.48 -6.15 -3.01
CA ARG A 178 -25.31 -7.02 -1.85
C ARG A 178 -24.02 -7.82 -1.91
N PHE A 179 -23.25 -7.76 -0.83
CA PHE A 179 -22.04 -8.56 -0.65
C PHE A 179 -21.94 -9.04 0.81
N ASP A 180 -21.69 -10.34 0.97
CA ASP A 180 -21.37 -10.99 2.24
C ASP A 180 -20.15 -11.87 2.02
N GLY A 181 -19.05 -11.59 2.71
CA GLY A 181 -17.82 -12.37 2.51
C GLY A 181 -16.63 -11.80 3.27
N SER A 182 -15.45 -12.35 2.99
CA SER A 182 -14.22 -11.89 3.59
C SER A 182 -13.77 -10.54 3.00
N PHE A 183 -12.93 -9.82 3.77
CA PHE A 183 -12.28 -8.61 3.25
C PHE A 183 -11.42 -8.89 2.00
N SER A 184 -10.82 -10.08 1.92
CA SER A 184 -10.03 -10.50 0.76
C SER A 184 -10.89 -10.60 -0.51
N ASP A 185 -12.08 -11.18 -0.40
CA ASP A 185 -13.01 -11.32 -1.53
C ASP A 185 -13.51 -9.96 -2.00
N LEU A 186 -13.85 -9.05 -1.06
CA LEU A 186 -14.18 -7.67 -1.39
C LEU A 186 -13.02 -6.96 -2.09
N ALA A 187 -11.79 -7.16 -1.62
CA ALA A 187 -10.61 -6.54 -2.22
C ALA A 187 -10.38 -7.05 -3.66
N ASP A 188 -10.61 -8.32 -3.93
CA ASP A 188 -10.49 -8.87 -5.27
C ASP A 188 -11.58 -8.37 -6.21
N LEU A 189 -12.81 -8.22 -5.70
CA LEU A 189 -13.91 -7.59 -6.44
C LEU A 189 -13.59 -6.12 -6.75
N ALA A 190 -13.12 -5.35 -5.78
CA ALA A 190 -12.74 -3.95 -5.96
C ALA A 190 -11.61 -3.76 -6.98
N LYS A 191 -10.58 -4.63 -6.96
CA LYS A 191 -9.50 -4.61 -7.97
C LYS A 191 -10.03 -4.79 -9.38
N LYS A 192 -10.93 -5.75 -9.59
CA LYS A 192 -11.57 -6.00 -10.90
C LYS A 192 -12.40 -4.80 -11.35
N ALA A 193 -13.24 -4.27 -10.47
CA ALA A 193 -14.10 -3.12 -10.75
C ALA A 193 -13.29 -1.90 -11.19
N TRP A 194 -12.17 -1.59 -10.52
CA TRP A 194 -11.32 -0.47 -10.92
C TRP A 194 -10.56 -0.71 -12.22
N VAL A 195 -10.18 -1.95 -12.54
CA VAL A 195 -9.62 -2.28 -13.87
C VAL A 195 -10.66 -2.02 -14.95
N GLU A 196 -11.88 -2.47 -14.77
CA GLU A 196 -12.99 -2.28 -15.72
C GLU A 196 -13.34 -0.79 -15.86
N ALA A 197 -13.43 -0.05 -14.76
CA ALA A 197 -13.73 1.37 -14.75
C ALA A 197 -12.66 2.24 -15.46
N CYS A 198 -11.42 1.77 -15.55
CA CYS A 198 -10.33 2.48 -16.22
C CYS A 198 -10.20 2.14 -17.73
N ILE A 199 -10.99 1.19 -18.26
CA ILE A 199 -10.93 0.83 -19.68
C ILE A 199 -11.30 2.04 -20.55
N GLY A 200 -10.41 2.41 -21.47
CA GLY A 200 -10.62 3.54 -22.39
C GLY A 200 -10.38 4.91 -21.75
N MET A 201 -9.90 4.99 -20.52
CA MET A 201 -9.55 6.22 -19.84
C MET A 201 -8.05 6.55 -19.98
N ASP A 202 -7.69 7.82 -19.84
CA ASP A 202 -6.28 8.27 -19.84
C ASP A 202 -5.54 7.98 -18.52
N TYR A 203 -6.20 7.33 -17.58
CA TYR A 203 -5.64 6.92 -16.29
C TYR A 203 -5.87 5.44 -16.03
N TYR A 204 -5.15 4.90 -15.07
CA TYR A 204 -5.17 3.48 -14.72
C TYR A 204 -5.34 3.28 -13.20
N PRO A 205 -5.76 2.08 -12.74
CA PRO A 205 -6.18 1.84 -11.36
C PRO A 205 -5.18 2.30 -10.30
N LEU A 206 -3.89 2.11 -10.55
CA LEU A 206 -2.84 2.45 -9.57
C LEU A 206 -2.76 3.94 -9.26
N GLN A 207 -3.18 4.82 -10.19
CA GLN A 207 -3.24 6.28 -9.98
C GLN A 207 -4.39 6.70 -9.05
N LEU A 208 -5.40 5.85 -8.89
CA LEU A 208 -6.56 6.10 -8.03
C LEU A 208 -6.30 5.77 -6.55
N ASP A 209 -5.19 5.11 -6.21
CA ASP A 209 -4.91 4.68 -4.84
C ASP A 209 -4.93 5.86 -3.85
N GLU A 210 -4.12 6.87 -4.08
CA GLU A 210 -4.01 8.03 -3.18
C GLU A 210 -5.30 8.87 -3.14
N PRO A 211 -5.96 9.21 -4.25
CA PRO A 211 -7.25 9.89 -4.24
C PRO A 211 -8.33 9.13 -3.45
N LEU A 212 -8.47 7.83 -3.67
CA LEU A 212 -9.47 7.01 -2.97
C LEU A 212 -9.16 6.86 -1.49
N TRP A 213 -7.89 6.68 -1.16
CA TRP A 213 -7.44 6.62 0.23
C TRP A 213 -7.75 7.93 0.97
N ASN A 214 -7.44 9.08 0.36
CA ASN A 214 -7.72 10.40 0.92
C ASN A 214 -9.23 10.65 1.05
N LEU A 215 -10.01 10.31 0.01
CA LEU A 215 -11.48 10.42 0.05
C LEU A 215 -12.06 9.67 1.24
N SER A 216 -11.62 8.45 1.46
CA SER A 216 -12.05 7.67 2.62
C SER A 216 -11.53 8.26 3.93
N ARG A 217 -10.24 8.58 4.01
CA ARG A 217 -9.59 9.05 5.24
C ARG A 217 -10.25 10.30 5.81
N PHE A 218 -10.57 11.25 4.95
CA PHE A 218 -11.09 12.57 5.34
C PHE A 218 -12.62 12.68 5.26
N GLY A 219 -13.28 11.82 4.49
CA GLY A 219 -14.73 11.84 4.25
C GLY A 219 -15.43 10.53 4.62
N CYS A 220 -15.38 9.52 3.72
CA CYS A 220 -16.24 8.33 3.81
C CYS A 220 -16.07 7.52 5.11
N SER A 221 -14.88 7.51 5.73
CA SER A 221 -14.66 6.80 6.99
C SER A 221 -15.39 7.42 8.19
N LYS A 222 -15.84 8.66 8.04
CA LYS A 222 -16.58 9.39 9.07
C LYS A 222 -18.08 9.40 8.81
N HIS A 223 -18.50 8.95 7.64
CA HIS A 223 -19.89 8.78 7.27
C HIS A 223 -20.34 7.35 7.63
N VAL A 224 -20.52 7.10 8.92
CA VAL A 224 -20.87 5.80 9.46
C VAL A 224 -22.00 5.94 10.48
N ASN A 225 -22.86 4.93 10.59
CA ASN A 225 -23.91 4.85 11.61
C ASN A 225 -24.83 6.09 11.64
N GLY A 226 -25.20 6.63 10.47
CA GLY A 226 -26.08 7.79 10.36
C GLY A 226 -25.40 9.16 10.61
N SER A 227 -24.09 9.18 10.89
CA SER A 227 -23.36 10.44 10.99
C SER A 227 -23.20 11.08 9.62
N PRO A 228 -23.45 12.40 9.47
CA PRO A 228 -23.31 13.06 8.19
C PRO A 228 -21.85 13.08 7.72
N CYS A 229 -21.65 12.96 6.40
CA CYS A 229 -20.31 13.08 5.81
C CYS A 229 -19.78 14.52 6.00
N PRO A 230 -18.60 14.71 6.63
CA PRO A 230 -18.08 16.04 6.92
C PRO A 230 -17.68 16.85 5.67
N VAL A 231 -17.51 16.16 4.52
CA VAL A 231 -17.12 16.78 3.25
C VAL A 231 -18.22 16.70 2.18
N ARG A 232 -19.47 16.42 2.58
CA ARG A 232 -20.58 16.20 1.63
C ARG A 232 -20.78 17.38 0.66
N GLN A 233 -20.69 18.59 1.16
CA GLN A 233 -20.93 19.80 0.34
C GLN A 233 -19.83 20.03 -0.71
N ASP A 234 -18.59 19.63 -0.40
CA ASP A 234 -17.42 19.81 -1.27
C ASP A 234 -17.12 18.54 -2.10
N CYS A 235 -17.79 17.42 -1.80
CA CYS A 235 -17.55 16.15 -2.46
C CYS A 235 -18.30 16.10 -3.80
N ARG A 236 -17.54 16.13 -4.90
CA ARG A 236 -18.10 16.02 -6.27
C ARG A 236 -18.77 14.66 -6.56
N LEU A 237 -18.57 13.66 -5.69
CA LEU A 237 -19.16 12.33 -5.81
C LEU A 237 -20.38 12.17 -4.87
N SER A 238 -20.84 13.23 -4.23
CA SER A 238 -21.92 13.15 -3.23
C SER A 238 -23.25 12.62 -3.81
N GLU A 239 -23.53 12.92 -5.08
CA GLU A 239 -24.73 12.44 -5.80
C GLU A 239 -24.69 10.92 -6.07
N PHE A 240 -23.49 10.32 -6.20
CA PHE A 240 -23.31 8.88 -6.39
C PHE A 240 -23.06 8.14 -5.09
N CYS A 241 -23.00 8.85 -3.95
CA CYS A 241 -22.56 8.27 -2.69
C CYS A 241 -23.63 7.30 -2.14
N THR A 242 -23.37 6.01 -2.24
CA THR A 242 -24.27 4.96 -1.75
C THR A 242 -24.53 5.04 -0.24
N ALA A 243 -23.60 5.61 0.54
CA ALA A 243 -23.78 5.83 1.97
C ALA A 243 -24.80 6.93 2.29
N ASN A 244 -25.22 7.74 1.32
CA ASN A 244 -26.29 8.73 1.48
C ASN A 244 -27.70 8.11 1.41
N HIS A 245 -27.83 6.89 0.88
CA HIS A 245 -29.13 6.21 0.88
C HIS A 245 -29.45 5.65 2.28
N PRO A 246 -30.65 5.92 2.83
CA PRO A 246 -30.98 5.56 4.23
C PRO A 246 -30.96 4.05 4.50
N ASP A 247 -31.28 3.23 3.49
CA ASP A 247 -31.30 1.78 3.62
C ASP A 247 -29.95 1.11 3.30
N SER A 248 -28.92 1.89 2.98
CA SER A 248 -27.61 1.31 2.71
C SER A 248 -26.90 0.87 3.98
N ILE A 249 -26.37 -0.35 3.94
CA ILE A 249 -25.54 -0.94 4.99
C ILE A 249 -24.13 -1.11 4.46
N ILE A 250 -23.14 -0.50 5.14
CA ILE A 250 -21.73 -0.61 4.78
C ILE A 250 -20.92 -0.98 6.03
N SER A 251 -20.71 -2.27 6.25
CA SER A 251 -19.93 -2.81 7.35
C SER A 251 -18.70 -3.54 6.79
N ILE A 252 -17.58 -2.82 6.67
CA ILE A 252 -16.32 -3.36 6.14
C ILE A 252 -15.39 -3.64 7.30
N LYS A 253 -14.99 -4.91 7.46
CA LYS A 253 -14.13 -5.41 8.53
C LYS A 253 -12.99 -6.25 7.96
N GLN A 254 -11.76 -6.04 8.45
CA GLN A 254 -10.58 -6.77 7.95
C GLN A 254 -10.43 -8.19 8.49
N ASN A 255 -10.90 -8.43 9.72
CA ASN A 255 -10.70 -9.71 10.43
C ASN A 255 -12.00 -10.48 10.69
N GLU A 256 -13.11 -9.99 10.16
CA GLU A 256 -14.45 -10.56 10.29
C GLU A 256 -15.12 -10.51 8.92
N ASN A 257 -16.33 -11.08 8.83
CA ASN A 257 -17.13 -10.95 7.61
C ASN A 257 -17.50 -9.48 7.36
N THR A 258 -17.33 -9.08 6.13
CA THR A 258 -17.80 -7.80 5.60
C THR A 258 -19.19 -7.99 5.06
N HIS A 259 -20.10 -7.10 5.46
CA HIS A 259 -21.47 -7.05 5.00
C HIS A 259 -21.78 -5.72 4.33
N ILE A 260 -22.21 -5.77 3.09
CA ILE A 260 -22.58 -4.60 2.28
C ILE A 260 -23.95 -4.86 1.68
N ASP A 261 -24.85 -3.91 1.78
CA ASP A 261 -26.09 -3.83 1.01
C ASP A 261 -26.28 -2.35 0.66
N THR A 262 -25.94 -1.98 -0.57
CA THR A 262 -25.93 -0.58 -0.98
C THR A 262 -26.95 -0.31 -2.07
N LYS A 263 -27.55 0.85 -1.97
CA LYS A 263 -28.44 1.44 -2.98
C LYS A 263 -27.90 2.79 -3.41
N PHE A 264 -28.14 3.18 -4.63
CA PHE A 264 -27.84 4.53 -5.10
C PHE A 264 -28.89 5.50 -4.54
N PRO A 265 -28.50 6.75 -4.25
CA PRO A 265 -29.48 7.81 -3.96
C PRO A 265 -30.49 7.91 -5.09
N GLU A 266 -31.76 8.11 -4.75
CA GLU A 266 -32.78 8.43 -5.75
C GLU A 266 -32.42 9.77 -6.39
N SER A 267 -32.42 9.83 -7.73
CA SER A 267 -32.27 11.09 -8.47
C SER A 267 -33.51 11.94 -8.21
N GLU A 268 -33.31 13.10 -7.58
CA GLU A 268 -34.37 14.10 -7.43
C GLU A 268 -34.84 14.63 -8.79
#